data_a62cc60c82b7ed31bfaf694e7a01506f
#
_entry.id   a62cc60c82b7ed31bfaf694e7a01506f
#
_cell.length_a   1.000
_cell.length_b   1.000
_cell.length_c   1.000
_cell.angle_alpha   90.00
_cell.angle_beta   90.00
_cell.angle_gamma   90.00
#
_symmetry.space_group_name_H-M   'P 1'
#
loop_
_entity.id
_entity.type
_entity.pdbx_description
1 polymer ?
#
loop_
_entity_poly.entity_id
_entity_poly.type
_entity_poly.pdbx_seq_one_letter_code
_entity_poly.pdbx_strand_id
1 'polypeptide(L)' 'MKTIEIRVPESISERDVKTATAAEAFQKRIISLNRAAEIAEMPLQEFLIELKNRNIPAYHYTDEEARQELKV' A
#
# COMPACT_ATOMS: atom_id res chain seq x y z
N MET A 1 -6.02 11.94 -25.79
CA MET A 1 -5.21 11.38 -24.75
C MET A 1 -4.79 9.95 -25.10
N LYS A 2 -3.51 9.71 -25.02
CA LYS A 2 -3.01 8.38 -25.39
C LYS A 2 -3.26 7.38 -24.29
N THR A 3 -3.93 6.31 -24.64
CA THR A 3 -4.07 5.19 -23.75
C THR A 3 -2.82 4.34 -23.85
N ILE A 4 -2.13 4.19 -22.75
CA ILE A 4 -0.96 3.34 -22.71
C ILE A 4 -1.41 1.95 -22.29
N GLU A 5 -1.28 1.01 -23.21
CA GLU A 5 -1.53 -0.38 -22.87
C GLU A 5 -0.28 -0.97 -22.26
N ILE A 6 -0.34 -1.26 -20.98
CA ILE A 6 0.74 -1.95 -20.31
C ILE A 6 0.32 -3.40 -20.19
N ARG A 7 1.03 -4.27 -20.88
CA ARG A 7 0.80 -5.70 -20.75
C ARG A 7 1.49 -6.19 -19.50
N VAL A 8 0.68 -6.54 -18.53
CA VAL A 8 1.19 -7.10 -17.28
C VAL A 8 1.22 -8.61 -17.43
N PRO A 9 2.29 -9.28 -16.98
CA PRO A 9 2.32 -10.74 -16.99
C PRO A 9 1.13 -11.31 -16.23
N GLU A 10 0.67 -12.48 -16.66
CA GLU A 10 -0.45 -13.15 -16.00
C GLU A 10 -0.23 -13.38 -14.50
N SER A 11 1.03 -13.44 -14.10
CA SER A 11 1.39 -13.60 -12.70
C SER A 11 1.09 -12.37 -11.85
N ILE A 12 0.80 -11.23 -12.48
CA ILE A 12 0.51 -10.00 -11.77
C ILE A 12 -0.96 -9.69 -11.93
N SER A 13 -1.69 -9.75 -10.82
CA SER A 13 -3.12 -9.47 -10.82
C SER A 13 -3.36 -7.96 -10.66
N GLU A 14 -4.61 -7.56 -10.94
CA GLU A 14 -5.04 -6.19 -10.70
C GLU A 14 -4.84 -5.80 -9.24
N ARG A 15 -5.07 -6.73 -8.33
CA ARG A 15 -4.85 -6.53 -6.91
C ARG A 15 -3.38 -6.21 -6.62
N ASP A 16 -2.47 -6.92 -7.26
CA ASP A 16 -1.04 -6.69 -7.07
C ASP A 16 -0.63 -5.30 -7.55
N VAL A 17 -1.20 -4.84 -8.65
CA VAL A 17 -0.94 -3.50 -9.16
C VAL A 17 -1.43 -2.44 -8.18
N LYS A 18 -2.62 -2.62 -7.63
CA LYS A 18 -3.17 -1.70 -6.64
C LYS A 18 -2.32 -1.66 -5.38
N THR A 19 -1.89 -2.84 -4.93
CA THR A 19 -1.04 -2.94 -3.75
C THR A 19 0.30 -2.27 -3.98
N ALA A 20 0.91 -2.49 -5.13
CA ALA A 20 2.19 -1.87 -5.47
C ALA A 20 2.08 -0.36 -5.53
N THR A 21 1.01 0.15 -6.13
CA THR A 21 0.78 1.59 -6.25
C THR A 21 0.60 2.21 -4.87
N ALA A 22 -0.21 1.58 -4.03
CA ALA A 22 -0.44 2.06 -2.67
C ALA A 22 0.84 2.02 -1.85
N ALA A 23 1.61 0.96 -1.98
CA ALA A 23 2.87 0.82 -1.25
C ALA A 23 3.87 1.90 -1.65
N GLU A 24 3.96 2.20 -2.94
CA GLU A 24 4.86 3.24 -3.41
C GLU A 24 4.44 4.61 -2.89
N ALA A 25 3.15 4.92 -2.98
CA ALA A 25 2.64 6.20 -2.50
C ALA A 25 2.86 6.36 -1.00
N PHE A 26 2.70 5.28 -0.25
CA PHE A 26 3.00 5.29 1.17
C PHE A 26 4.49 5.50 1.43
N GLN A 27 5.34 4.82 0.70
CA GLN A 27 6.78 4.94 0.85
C GLN A 27 7.25 6.37 0.59
N LYS A 28 6.64 7.03 -0.37
CA LYS A 28 6.94 8.42 -0.69
C LYS A 28 6.24 9.42 0.24
N ARG A 29 5.47 8.91 1.19
CA ARG A 29 4.73 9.70 2.16
C ARG A 29 3.71 10.64 1.51
N ILE A 30 3.16 10.22 0.38
CA ILE A 30 2.09 10.96 -0.29
C ILE A 30 0.76 10.71 0.40
N ILE A 31 0.58 9.51 0.93
CA ILE A 31 -0.65 9.11 1.61
C ILE A 31 -0.31 8.45 2.94
N SER A 32 -1.31 8.41 3.83
CA SER A 32 -1.16 7.74 5.11
C SER A 32 -1.22 6.22 4.94
N LEU A 33 -0.84 5.51 5.97
CA LEU A 33 -0.89 4.05 5.97
C LEU A 33 -2.32 3.54 5.79
N ASN A 34 -3.27 4.12 6.51
CA ASN A 34 -4.67 3.73 6.40
C ASN A 34 -5.22 3.97 4.99
N ARG A 35 -4.87 5.10 4.41
CA ARG A 35 -5.30 5.42 3.05
C ARG A 35 -4.70 4.45 2.05
N ALA A 36 -3.44 4.08 2.24
CA ALA A 36 -2.78 3.12 1.37
C ALA A 36 -3.48 1.77 1.41
N ALA A 37 -3.85 1.31 2.61
CA ALA A 37 -4.58 0.05 2.75
C ALA A 37 -5.93 0.11 2.04
N GLU A 38 -6.62 1.24 2.12
CA GLU A 38 -7.88 1.43 1.40
C GLU A 38 -7.68 1.33 -0.12
N ILE A 39 -6.65 1.97 -0.64
CA ILE A 39 -6.34 1.93 -2.05
C ILE A 39 -6.01 0.51 -2.50
N ALA A 40 -5.29 -0.22 -1.66
CA ALA A 40 -4.96 -1.61 -1.92
C ALA A 40 -6.15 -2.54 -1.72
N GLU A 41 -7.24 -2.03 -1.17
CA GLU A 41 -8.46 -2.79 -0.89
C GLU A 41 -8.21 -3.98 0.01
N MET A 42 -7.45 -3.75 1.07
CA MET A 42 -7.15 -4.81 2.04
C MET A 42 -7.12 -4.24 3.46
N PRO A 43 -7.32 -5.09 4.46
CA PRO A 43 -7.19 -4.67 5.85
C PRO A 43 -5.79 -4.16 6.13
N LEU A 44 -5.68 -3.25 7.10
CA LEU A 44 -4.40 -2.66 7.46
C LEU A 44 -3.35 -3.72 7.81
N GLN A 45 -3.74 -4.76 8.54
CA GLN A 45 -2.82 -5.81 8.93
C GLN A 45 -2.23 -6.55 7.73
N GLU A 46 -3.07 -6.84 6.75
CA GLU A 46 -2.60 -7.48 5.51
C GLU A 46 -1.70 -6.55 4.72
N PHE A 47 -2.03 -5.27 4.69
CA PHE A 47 -1.21 -4.31 3.98
C PHE A 47 0.18 -4.19 4.63
N LEU A 48 0.26 -4.23 5.95
CA LEU A 48 1.53 -4.22 6.65
C LEU A 48 2.40 -5.42 6.29
N ILE A 49 1.77 -6.59 6.15
CA ILE A 49 2.47 -7.80 5.73
C ILE A 49 3.01 -7.64 4.31
N GLU A 50 2.20 -7.05 3.43
CA GLU A 50 2.64 -6.78 2.07
C GLU A 50 3.83 -5.83 2.02
N LEU A 51 3.81 -4.79 2.83
CA LEU A 51 4.94 -3.86 2.92
C LEU A 51 6.20 -4.58 3.37
N LYS A 52 6.07 -5.45 4.36
CA LYS A 52 7.19 -6.23 4.84
C LYS A 52 7.75 -7.13 3.74
N ASN A 53 6.87 -7.79 2.99
CA ASN A 53 7.28 -8.65 1.90
C ASN A 53 7.98 -7.89 0.77
N ARG A 54 7.68 -6.63 0.64
CA ARG A 54 8.29 -5.75 -0.37
C ARG A 54 9.51 -5.01 0.16
N ASN A 55 9.91 -5.31 1.39
CA ASN A 55 11.04 -4.64 2.05
C ASN A 55 10.84 -3.13 2.20
N ILE A 56 9.61 -2.71 2.34
CA ILE A 56 9.27 -1.32 2.59
C ILE A 56 9.14 -1.13 4.09
N PRO A 57 9.99 -0.30 4.70
CA PRO A 57 9.94 -0.13 6.15
C PRO A 57 8.63 0.55 6.57
N ALA A 58 7.88 -0.13 7.40
CA ALA A 58 6.68 0.41 8.03
C ALA A 58 6.78 0.33 9.55
N TYR A 59 7.90 -0.14 10.06
CA TYR A 59 8.08 -0.30 11.49
C TYR A 59 8.24 1.03 12.23
N HIS A 60 8.45 2.12 11.51
CA HIS A 60 8.40 3.44 12.12
C HIS A 60 6.98 3.85 12.46
N TYR A 61 6.00 3.12 11.92
CA TYR A 61 4.62 3.24 12.37
C TYR A 61 4.49 2.37 13.61
N THR A 62 4.88 2.93 14.73
CA THR A 62 4.76 2.27 16.01
C THR A 62 3.29 2.07 16.34
N ASP A 63 3.02 1.24 17.34
CA ASP A 63 1.65 1.05 17.83
C ASP A 63 1.00 2.39 18.17
N GLU A 64 1.79 3.32 18.66
CA GLU A 64 1.30 4.64 19.01
C GLU A 64 0.86 5.43 17.79
N GLU A 65 1.67 5.42 16.73
CA GLU A 65 1.32 6.12 15.49
C GLU A 65 0.11 5.50 14.82
N ALA A 66 0.06 4.17 14.79
CA ALA A 66 -1.09 3.47 14.25
C ALA A 66 -2.35 3.80 15.04
N ARG A 67 -2.22 3.91 16.35
CA ARG A 67 -3.32 4.26 17.22
C ARG A 67 -3.81 5.67 16.97
N GLN A 68 -2.91 6.60 16.72
CA GLN A 68 -3.27 7.97 16.39
C GLN A 68 -4.01 8.06 15.07
N GLU A 69 -3.61 7.31 14.07
CA GLU A 69 -4.33 7.27 12.81
C GLU A 69 -5.73 6.72 12.95
N LEU A 70 -5.90 5.76 13.84
CA LEU A 70 -7.20 5.13 14.09
C LEU A 70 -8.12 5.97 14.98
N LYS A 71 -7.58 6.97 15.61
CA LYS A 71 -8.32 7.83 16.54
C LYS A 71 -9.06 8.98 15.89
N VAL A 72 -9.15 9.00 14.63
CA VAL A 72 -9.81 10.10 13.93
C VAL A 72 -11.30 10.15 14.20
#